data_2c3fb830efc1b8a6c38d5363c273e9f7
#
_entry.id   2c3fb830efc1b8a6c38d5363c273e9f7
#
_cell.length_a   1.000
_cell.length_b   1.000
_cell.length_c   1.000
_cell.angle_alpha   90.00
_cell.angle_beta   90.00
_cell.angle_gamma   90.00
#
_symmetry.space_group_name_H-M   'P 1'
#
loop_
_entity.id
_entity.type
_entity.pdbx_description
1 polymer ?
#
loop_
_entity_poly.entity_id
_entity_poly.type
_entity_poly.pdbx_seq_one_letter_code
_entity_poly.pdbx_strand_id
1 'polypeptide(L)'
;MNLMHLRYFCKLAETQHYTLAASELYISQPGLSGAISSLEQELGIRLFEKKGRNIQLTKYGKEFYSYVHEALNILDTGVSIAYEHSGKLNGSIDIGSITTVHSDFLPTVISQFHAKYPKIQFNIFQGQTENILPCLENSTYDVGFCTYNKPYQDMSAVPILYQEVVVVVHKEHPLAAKDSLNFSDLAGYNILSYSLSQQIGQQFYHLLQEQDVDFPPEQLHFEYHNELYLCGMLMQNCFTDSVGLMANVPHMIEFPDLITIPVNGLPKDFRTVYMVYNHRTFNTHAVNLFIDFIKENHSLGPEINL
;
A
#
# COMPACT_ATOMS: atom_id res chain seq x y z
N MET A 1 -12.69 -10.43 35.10
CA MET A 1 -12.09 -9.99 33.81
C MET A 1 -12.18 -8.47 33.72
N ASN A 2 -11.10 -7.79 33.41
CA ASN A 2 -11.12 -6.34 33.21
C ASN A 2 -10.50 -5.96 31.87
N LEU A 3 -10.81 -4.77 31.39
CA LEU A 3 -10.41 -4.28 30.07
C LEU A 3 -8.88 -4.24 29.90
N MET A 4 -8.14 -3.89 30.96
CA MET A 4 -6.67 -3.85 30.89
C MET A 4 -6.06 -5.23 30.70
N HIS A 5 -6.59 -6.27 31.37
CA HIS A 5 -6.14 -7.64 31.18
C HIS A 5 -6.35 -8.12 29.74
N LEU A 6 -7.48 -7.71 29.11
CA LEU A 6 -7.76 -8.03 27.71
C LEU A 6 -6.77 -7.30 26.77
N ARG A 7 -6.46 -6.02 27.00
CA ARG A 7 -5.43 -5.28 26.25
C ARG A 7 -4.05 -5.91 26.41
N TYR A 8 -3.67 -6.32 27.62
CA TYR A 8 -2.41 -7.01 27.89
C TYR A 8 -2.33 -8.36 27.16
N PHE A 9 -3.44 -9.09 27.14
CA PHE A 9 -3.54 -10.35 26.42
C PHE A 9 -3.34 -10.15 24.91
N CYS A 10 -4.01 -9.17 24.30
CA CYS A 10 -3.85 -8.86 22.87
C CYS A 10 -2.40 -8.48 22.55
N LYS A 11 -1.79 -7.58 23.32
CA LYS A 11 -0.40 -7.16 23.10
C LYS A 11 0.59 -8.33 23.24
N LEU A 12 0.38 -9.22 24.19
CA LEU A 12 1.20 -10.43 24.33
C LEU A 12 0.97 -11.42 23.19
N ALA A 13 -0.25 -11.52 22.68
CA ALA A 13 -0.57 -12.36 21.53
C ALA A 13 0.14 -11.90 20.25
N GLU A 14 0.25 -10.58 20.03
CA GLU A 14 0.94 -9.97 18.90
C GLU A 14 2.46 -10.19 18.96
N THR A 15 3.06 -9.90 20.11
CA THR A 15 4.52 -9.95 20.27
C THR A 15 5.06 -11.36 20.54
N GLN A 16 4.25 -12.24 21.11
CA GLN A 16 4.60 -13.59 21.58
C GLN A 16 5.87 -13.62 22.48
N HIS A 17 6.16 -12.49 23.15
CA HIS A 17 7.34 -12.30 23.96
C HIS A 17 7.05 -11.41 25.17
N TYR A 18 7.06 -11.97 26.38
CA TYR A 18 6.67 -11.27 27.62
C TYR A 18 7.44 -9.97 27.89
N THR A 19 8.77 -10.00 27.71
CA THR A 19 9.58 -8.81 27.99
C THR A 19 9.31 -7.69 27.00
N LEU A 20 9.15 -8.02 25.71
CA LEU A 20 8.82 -7.05 24.67
C LEU A 20 7.43 -6.45 24.91
N ALA A 21 6.41 -7.31 25.10
CA ALA A 21 5.05 -6.86 25.40
C ALA A 21 4.98 -5.95 26.63
N ALA A 22 5.67 -6.32 27.70
CA ALA A 22 5.71 -5.53 28.93
C ALA A 22 6.37 -4.17 28.71
N SER A 23 7.46 -4.12 27.92
CA SER A 23 8.13 -2.86 27.56
C SER A 23 7.21 -1.95 26.75
N GLU A 24 6.51 -2.47 25.74
CA GLU A 24 5.57 -1.71 24.91
C GLU A 24 4.32 -1.23 25.69
N LEU A 25 3.93 -1.99 26.72
CA LEU A 25 2.84 -1.63 27.64
C LEU A 25 3.27 -0.72 28.81
N TYR A 26 4.56 -0.39 28.91
CA TYR A 26 5.13 0.39 30.02
C TYR A 26 4.85 -0.20 31.41
N ILE A 27 4.88 -1.54 31.53
CA ILE A 27 4.69 -2.26 32.79
C ILE A 27 5.84 -3.24 33.06
N SER A 28 5.90 -3.79 34.28
CA SER A 28 6.85 -4.84 34.57
C SER A 28 6.44 -6.19 33.98
N GLN A 29 7.42 -6.97 33.54
CA GLN A 29 7.15 -8.34 33.02
C GLN A 29 6.43 -9.23 34.04
N PRO A 30 6.75 -9.22 35.35
CA PRO A 30 5.97 -9.96 36.37
C PRO A 30 4.51 -9.46 36.44
N GLY A 31 4.28 -8.16 36.30
CA GLY A 31 2.92 -7.59 36.28
C GLY A 31 2.10 -8.11 35.08
N LEU A 32 2.69 -8.12 33.89
CA LEU A 32 2.06 -8.70 32.71
C LEU A 32 1.76 -10.20 32.90
N SER A 33 2.74 -10.97 33.39
CA SER A 33 2.56 -12.41 33.63
C SER A 33 1.46 -12.68 34.65
N GLY A 34 1.38 -11.87 35.73
CA GLY A 34 0.32 -11.98 36.72
C GLY A 34 -1.07 -11.70 36.15
N ALA A 35 -1.20 -10.66 35.31
CA ALA A 35 -2.45 -10.31 34.64
C ALA A 35 -2.94 -11.43 33.70
N ILE A 36 -2.03 -12.00 32.91
CA ILE A 36 -2.36 -13.12 32.01
C ILE A 36 -2.76 -14.36 32.82
N SER A 37 -2.00 -14.70 33.88
CA SER A 37 -2.33 -15.84 34.74
C SER A 37 -3.71 -15.66 35.41
N SER A 38 -4.05 -14.45 35.84
CA SER A 38 -5.38 -14.14 36.40
C SER A 38 -6.48 -14.30 35.37
N LEU A 39 -6.24 -13.88 34.11
CA LEU A 39 -7.20 -14.05 33.02
C LEU A 39 -7.42 -15.54 32.69
N GLU A 40 -6.34 -16.32 32.57
CA GLU A 40 -6.41 -17.77 32.32
C GLU A 40 -7.13 -18.50 33.46
N GLN A 41 -6.88 -18.12 34.71
CA GLN A 41 -7.54 -18.69 35.87
C GLN A 41 -9.04 -18.41 35.89
N GLU A 42 -9.45 -17.18 35.55
CA GLU A 42 -10.86 -16.78 35.47
C GLU A 42 -11.60 -17.53 34.35
N LEU A 43 -10.95 -17.73 33.21
CA LEU A 43 -11.50 -18.47 32.07
C LEU A 43 -11.43 -20.00 32.23
N GLY A 44 -10.60 -20.48 33.15
CA GLY A 44 -10.38 -21.91 33.37
C GLY A 44 -9.60 -22.63 32.24
N ILE A 45 -8.96 -21.86 31.34
CA ILE A 45 -8.22 -22.41 30.20
C ILE A 45 -6.88 -21.69 30.05
N ARG A 46 -5.92 -22.37 29.42
CA ARG A 46 -4.66 -21.77 29.01
C ARG A 46 -4.80 -21.09 27.66
N LEU A 47 -4.41 -19.81 27.60
CA LEU A 47 -4.40 -19.03 26.37
C LEU A 47 -3.04 -19.08 25.67
N PHE A 48 -1.97 -19.27 26.44
CA PHE A 48 -0.60 -19.40 25.94
C PHE A 48 0.04 -20.71 26.32
N GLU A 49 0.92 -21.19 25.45
CA GLU A 49 1.79 -22.35 25.67
C GLU A 49 3.24 -22.04 25.30
N LYS A 50 4.19 -22.78 25.87
CA LYS A 50 5.61 -22.62 25.56
C LYS A 50 5.95 -23.22 24.21
N LYS A 51 6.73 -22.48 23.41
CA LYS A 51 7.36 -22.96 22.18
C LYS A 51 8.86 -22.63 22.20
N GLY A 52 9.65 -23.57 22.66
CA GLY A 52 11.08 -23.35 22.88
C GLY A 52 11.33 -22.27 23.95
N ARG A 53 12.02 -21.19 23.57
CA ARG A 53 12.28 -20.03 24.46
C ARG A 53 11.17 -18.99 24.46
N ASN A 54 10.24 -19.07 23.49
CA ASN A 54 9.13 -18.13 23.33
C ASN A 54 7.80 -18.76 23.76
N ILE A 55 6.74 -17.99 23.65
CA ILE A 55 5.37 -18.45 23.85
C ILE A 55 4.59 -18.32 22.54
N GLN A 56 3.52 -19.08 22.42
CA GLN A 56 2.54 -18.94 21.35
C GLN A 56 1.13 -19.08 21.91
N LEU A 57 0.14 -18.62 21.17
CA LEU A 57 -1.26 -18.86 21.50
C LEU A 57 -1.61 -20.34 21.36
N THR A 58 -2.35 -20.87 22.33
CA THR A 58 -3.04 -22.15 22.18
C THR A 58 -4.15 -22.05 21.12
N LYS A 59 -4.76 -23.17 20.75
CA LYS A 59 -5.96 -23.16 19.88
C LYS A 59 -7.06 -22.27 20.47
N TYR A 60 -7.33 -22.40 21.76
CA TYR A 60 -8.33 -21.57 22.46
C TYR A 60 -7.89 -20.12 22.59
N GLY A 61 -6.58 -19.89 22.79
CA GLY A 61 -6.01 -18.54 22.81
C GLY A 61 -6.19 -17.80 21.49
N LYS A 62 -6.04 -18.50 20.35
CA LYS A 62 -6.28 -17.91 19.01
C LYS A 62 -7.75 -17.55 18.81
N GLU A 63 -8.65 -18.43 19.17
CA GLU A 63 -10.08 -18.18 19.08
C GLU A 63 -10.50 -17.03 20.01
N PHE A 64 -10.05 -17.02 21.25
CA PHE A 64 -10.33 -15.94 22.19
C PHE A 64 -9.72 -14.60 21.75
N TYR A 65 -8.51 -14.62 21.14
CA TYR A 65 -7.87 -13.44 20.61
C TYR A 65 -8.73 -12.74 19.56
N SER A 66 -9.30 -13.47 18.61
CA SER A 66 -10.14 -12.85 17.57
C SER A 66 -11.32 -12.08 18.16
N TYR A 67 -12.05 -12.68 19.12
CA TYR A 67 -13.18 -12.01 19.77
C TYR A 67 -12.77 -10.84 20.67
N VAL A 68 -11.69 -10.98 21.42
CA VAL A 68 -11.21 -9.90 22.31
C VAL A 68 -10.69 -8.72 21.51
N HIS A 69 -9.93 -9.00 20.45
CA HIS A 69 -9.42 -7.96 19.54
C HIS A 69 -10.57 -7.19 18.91
N GLU A 70 -11.59 -7.89 18.41
CA GLU A 70 -12.79 -7.28 17.86
C GLU A 70 -13.54 -6.40 18.88
N ALA A 71 -13.78 -6.93 20.09
CA ALA A 71 -14.47 -6.20 21.13
C ALA A 71 -13.74 -4.92 21.57
N LEU A 72 -12.41 -4.98 21.69
CA LEU A 72 -11.56 -3.84 22.02
C LEU A 72 -11.63 -2.76 20.94
N ASN A 73 -11.58 -3.14 19.68
CA ASN A 73 -11.67 -2.22 18.55
C ASN A 73 -13.03 -1.54 18.46
N ILE A 74 -14.14 -2.27 18.67
CA ILE A 74 -15.49 -1.68 18.76
C ILE A 74 -15.55 -0.64 19.88
N LEU A 75 -14.99 -0.95 21.05
CA LEU A 75 -14.92 -0.01 22.16
C LEU A 75 -14.11 1.23 21.83
N ASP A 76 -12.93 1.05 21.22
CA ASP A 76 -12.06 2.16 20.84
C ASP A 76 -12.68 3.03 19.76
N THR A 77 -13.44 2.44 18.82
CA THR A 77 -14.26 3.16 17.85
C THR A 77 -15.31 4.01 18.55
N GLY A 78 -16.05 3.45 19.52
CA GLY A 78 -17.02 4.20 20.29
C GLY A 78 -16.44 5.39 21.06
N VAL A 79 -15.25 5.20 21.65
CA VAL A 79 -14.50 6.29 22.31
C VAL A 79 -14.09 7.35 21.31
N SER A 80 -13.61 6.95 20.12
CA SER A 80 -13.19 7.88 19.07
C SER A 80 -14.33 8.69 18.51
N ILE A 81 -15.52 8.10 18.32
CA ILE A 81 -16.74 8.81 17.94
C ILE A 81 -17.10 9.87 19.01
N ALA A 82 -17.04 9.51 20.29
CA ALA A 82 -17.29 10.46 21.36
C ALA A 82 -16.25 11.61 21.37
N TYR A 83 -15.00 11.33 21.03
CA TYR A 83 -13.97 12.37 20.88
C TYR A 83 -14.21 13.26 19.66
N GLU A 84 -14.72 12.73 18.55
CA GLU A 84 -15.10 13.53 17.39
C GLU A 84 -16.17 14.54 17.77
N HIS A 85 -17.27 14.10 18.40
CA HIS A 85 -18.33 14.98 18.87
C HIS A 85 -17.86 16.04 19.88
N SER A 86 -16.82 15.76 20.64
CA SER A 86 -16.22 16.72 21.58
C SER A 86 -15.13 17.60 20.97
N GLY A 87 -14.83 17.47 19.66
CA GLY A 87 -13.72 18.15 18.98
C GLY A 87 -12.32 17.69 19.45
N LYS A 88 -12.24 16.53 20.08
CA LYS A 88 -11.01 15.94 20.62
C LYS A 88 -10.49 14.76 19.79
N LEU A 89 -11.13 14.48 18.64
CA LEU A 89 -10.69 13.39 17.77
C LEU A 89 -9.22 13.57 17.41
N ASN A 90 -8.43 12.57 17.72
CA ASN A 90 -7.02 12.44 17.36
C ASN A 90 -6.75 10.99 16.97
N GLY A 91 -5.61 10.76 16.39
CA GLY A 91 -5.18 9.43 15.98
C GLY A 91 -4.06 9.50 14.95
N SER A 92 -3.58 8.35 14.54
CA SER A 92 -2.66 8.20 13.43
C SER A 92 -3.22 7.22 12.42
N ILE A 93 -2.83 7.40 11.17
CA ILE A 93 -3.15 6.50 10.06
C ILE A 93 -1.85 6.09 9.41
N ASP A 94 -1.57 4.79 9.39
CA ASP A 94 -0.38 4.22 8.80
C ASP A 94 -0.67 3.82 7.36
N ILE A 95 -0.02 4.50 6.40
CA ILE A 95 -0.28 4.37 4.97
C ILE A 95 0.93 3.77 4.26
N GLY A 96 0.74 2.61 3.63
CA GLY A 96 1.69 2.08 2.65
C GLY A 96 1.34 2.55 1.24
N SER A 97 2.29 3.07 0.46
CA SER A 97 1.96 3.52 -0.90
C SER A 97 3.09 3.35 -1.91
N ILE A 98 2.71 3.11 -3.15
CA ILE A 98 3.64 3.08 -4.29
C ILE A 98 4.04 4.50 -4.69
N THR A 99 5.18 4.64 -5.35
CA THR A 99 5.77 5.94 -5.74
C THR A 99 4.81 6.82 -6.53
N THR A 100 4.05 6.23 -7.43
CA THR A 100 3.20 6.96 -8.39
C THR A 100 2.07 7.79 -7.77
N VAL A 101 1.68 7.52 -6.53
CA VAL A 101 0.64 8.30 -5.82
C VAL A 101 1.21 9.41 -4.93
N HIS A 102 2.54 9.44 -4.74
CA HIS A 102 3.20 10.38 -3.82
C HIS A 102 3.26 11.81 -4.34
N SER A 103 3.31 12.00 -5.66
CA SER A 103 3.57 13.31 -6.26
C SER A 103 2.35 14.24 -6.26
N ASP A 104 1.15 13.67 -6.37
CA ASP A 104 -0.08 14.46 -6.56
C ASP A 104 -1.25 13.95 -5.73
N PHE A 105 -1.64 12.69 -5.92
CA PHE A 105 -2.85 12.14 -5.31
C PHE A 105 -2.80 12.17 -3.78
N LEU A 106 -1.79 11.55 -3.18
CA LEU A 106 -1.71 11.41 -1.73
C LEU A 106 -1.57 12.75 -0.99
N PRO A 107 -0.71 13.71 -1.42
CA PRO A 107 -0.65 15.04 -0.84
C PRO A 107 -1.99 15.79 -0.91
N THR A 108 -2.69 15.69 -2.04
CA THR A 108 -3.99 16.34 -2.25
C THR A 108 -5.04 15.77 -1.28
N VAL A 109 -5.17 14.46 -1.22
CA VAL A 109 -6.12 13.76 -0.33
C VAL A 109 -5.85 14.09 1.14
N ILE A 110 -4.58 13.97 1.56
CA ILE A 110 -4.18 14.27 2.94
C ILE A 110 -4.46 15.74 3.30
N SER A 111 -4.16 16.68 2.41
CA SER A 111 -4.43 18.10 2.64
C SER A 111 -5.92 18.37 2.84
N GLN A 112 -6.77 17.80 1.98
CA GLN A 112 -8.23 17.94 2.08
C GLN A 112 -8.79 17.30 3.35
N PHE A 113 -8.34 16.09 3.70
CA PHE A 113 -8.75 15.40 4.91
C PHE A 113 -8.27 16.13 6.18
N HIS A 114 -7.02 16.59 6.20
CA HIS A 114 -6.44 17.32 7.33
C HIS A 114 -7.15 18.66 7.60
N ALA A 115 -7.66 19.33 6.56
CA ALA A 115 -8.48 20.53 6.72
C ALA A 115 -9.75 20.25 7.55
N LYS A 116 -10.33 19.05 7.43
CA LYS A 116 -11.51 18.62 8.19
C LYS A 116 -11.13 18.04 9.56
N TYR A 117 -10.02 17.32 9.64
CA TYR A 117 -9.57 16.59 10.83
C TYR A 117 -8.11 16.91 11.19
N PRO A 118 -7.79 18.14 11.66
CA PRO A 118 -6.42 18.65 11.80
C PRO A 118 -5.58 17.97 12.89
N LYS A 119 -6.18 17.14 13.75
CA LYS A 119 -5.47 16.41 14.82
C LYS A 119 -5.13 14.97 14.45
N ILE A 120 -5.55 14.51 13.28
CA ILE A 120 -5.18 13.19 12.78
C ILE A 120 -3.81 13.29 12.10
N GLN A 121 -2.91 12.41 12.48
CA GLN A 121 -1.55 12.31 11.92
C GLN A 121 -1.48 11.22 10.87
N PHE A 122 -0.55 11.34 9.94
CA PHE A 122 -0.30 10.36 8.90
C PHE A 122 1.15 9.91 8.96
N ASN A 123 1.36 8.59 9.00
CA ASN A 123 2.66 7.98 8.79
C ASN A 123 2.64 7.34 7.40
N ILE A 124 3.52 7.80 6.51
CA ILE A 124 3.52 7.39 5.12
C ILE A 124 4.76 6.58 4.83
N PHE A 125 4.58 5.35 4.36
CA PHE A 125 5.63 4.40 4.04
C PHE A 125 5.62 4.13 2.53
N GLN A 126 6.71 4.45 1.87
CA GLN A 126 6.87 4.15 0.46
C GLN A 126 7.33 2.71 0.27
N GLY A 127 6.69 1.98 -0.64
CA GLY A 127 7.03 0.61 -0.93
C GLY A 127 6.53 0.15 -2.31
N GLN A 128 6.78 -1.11 -2.60
CA GLN A 128 6.21 -1.80 -3.75
C GLN A 128 4.94 -2.55 -3.32
N THR A 129 4.05 -2.84 -4.27
CA THR A 129 2.81 -3.59 -4.01
C THR A 129 3.06 -4.87 -3.23
N GLU A 130 4.12 -5.61 -3.59
CA GLU A 130 4.50 -6.89 -2.99
C GLU A 130 4.88 -6.77 -1.50
N ASN A 131 5.28 -5.59 -1.05
CA ASN A 131 5.59 -5.30 0.35
C ASN A 131 4.41 -4.68 1.09
N ILE A 132 3.57 -3.89 0.40
CA ILE A 132 2.43 -3.20 1.02
C ILE A 132 1.33 -4.18 1.41
N LEU A 133 0.96 -5.10 0.50
CA LEU A 133 -0.15 -6.02 0.74
C LEU A 133 0.06 -6.93 1.96
N PRO A 134 1.23 -7.56 2.19
CA PRO A 134 1.48 -8.31 3.42
C PRO A 134 1.41 -7.46 4.70
N CYS A 135 1.77 -6.17 4.62
CA CYS A 135 1.67 -5.25 5.75
C CYS A 135 0.23 -4.87 6.09
N LEU A 136 -0.69 -4.89 5.11
CA LEU A 136 -2.13 -4.76 5.35
C LEU A 136 -2.71 -6.05 5.97
N GLU A 137 -2.27 -7.23 5.52
CA GLU A 137 -2.70 -8.51 6.11
C GLU A 137 -2.37 -8.63 7.60
N ASN A 138 -1.18 -8.19 7.98
CA ASN A 138 -0.72 -8.25 9.38
C ASN A 138 -1.01 -6.98 10.19
N SER A 139 -1.81 -6.05 9.63
CA SER A 139 -2.20 -4.79 10.28
C SER A 139 -1.02 -3.88 10.65
N THR A 140 0.10 -3.97 9.94
CA THR A 140 1.21 -3.01 10.06
C THR A 140 0.85 -1.68 9.42
N TYR A 141 0.09 -1.72 8.30
CA TYR A 141 -0.52 -0.55 7.69
C TYR A 141 -2.04 -0.64 7.79
N ASP A 142 -2.68 0.51 7.95
CA ASP A 142 -4.13 0.64 7.98
C ASP A 142 -4.72 0.67 6.57
N VAL A 143 -4.05 1.41 5.66
CA VAL A 143 -4.49 1.64 4.29
C VAL A 143 -3.30 1.52 3.35
N GLY A 144 -3.50 0.88 2.20
CA GLY A 144 -2.52 0.76 1.14
C GLY A 144 -2.97 1.49 -0.12
N PHE A 145 -2.06 2.17 -0.80
CA PHE A 145 -2.27 2.69 -2.15
C PHE A 145 -1.35 1.94 -3.10
N CYS A 146 -1.89 0.96 -3.79
CA CYS A 146 -1.11 0.07 -4.64
C CYS A 146 -1.97 -0.56 -5.75
N THR A 147 -1.33 -1.33 -6.60
CA THR A 147 -2.03 -2.22 -7.54
C THR A 147 -2.23 -3.58 -6.89
N TYR A 148 -3.03 -4.45 -7.52
CA TYR A 148 -3.04 -5.86 -7.17
C TYR A 148 -3.26 -6.73 -8.41
N ASN A 149 -2.82 -7.98 -8.37
CA ASN A 149 -2.97 -8.95 -9.45
C ASN A 149 -3.37 -10.34 -8.98
N LYS A 150 -3.56 -10.51 -7.68
CA LYS A 150 -3.97 -11.77 -7.06
C LYS A 150 -5.10 -11.50 -6.09
N PRO A 151 -6.03 -12.45 -5.92
CA PRO A 151 -7.01 -12.35 -4.86
C PRO A 151 -6.30 -12.39 -3.50
N TYR A 152 -6.66 -11.45 -2.63
CA TYR A 152 -6.25 -11.41 -1.24
C TYR A 152 -7.47 -11.61 -0.38
N GLN A 153 -7.40 -12.60 0.50
CA GLN A 153 -8.50 -12.87 1.41
C GLN A 153 -8.67 -11.69 2.38
N ASP A 154 -9.92 -11.28 2.59
CA ASP A 154 -10.29 -10.27 3.58
C ASP A 154 -9.88 -8.83 3.24
N MET A 155 -9.57 -8.55 1.98
CA MET A 155 -9.23 -7.21 1.51
C MET A 155 -10.30 -6.62 0.63
N SER A 156 -10.52 -5.31 0.78
CA SER A 156 -11.33 -4.47 -0.11
C SER A 156 -10.43 -3.51 -0.87
N ALA A 157 -10.78 -3.24 -2.12
CA ALA A 157 -10.08 -2.30 -2.98
C ALA A 157 -11.04 -1.31 -3.63
N VAL A 158 -10.68 -0.04 -3.59
CA VAL A 158 -11.42 1.06 -4.22
C VAL A 158 -10.52 1.67 -5.29
N PRO A 159 -10.93 1.69 -6.58
CA PRO A 159 -10.12 2.27 -7.64
C PRO A 159 -10.03 3.80 -7.45
N ILE A 160 -8.80 4.34 -7.47
CA ILE A 160 -8.55 5.75 -7.19
C ILE A 160 -7.77 6.47 -8.29
N LEU A 161 -7.06 5.74 -9.13
CA LEU A 161 -6.25 6.33 -10.20
C LEU A 161 -6.12 5.33 -11.35
N TYR A 162 -6.41 5.81 -12.57
CA TYR A 162 -6.11 5.10 -13.80
C TYR A 162 -4.82 5.64 -14.42
N GLN A 163 -3.96 4.74 -14.87
CA GLN A 163 -2.70 5.07 -15.50
C GLN A 163 -2.63 4.49 -16.90
N GLU A 164 -2.41 5.36 -17.86
CA GLU A 164 -2.13 5.00 -19.25
C GLU A 164 -0.69 4.51 -19.39
N VAL A 165 -0.42 3.77 -20.44
CA VAL A 165 0.96 3.48 -20.87
C VAL A 165 1.41 4.59 -21.81
N VAL A 166 2.61 5.09 -21.58
CA VAL A 166 3.23 6.10 -22.42
C VAL A 166 4.65 5.71 -22.80
N VAL A 167 5.10 6.31 -23.88
CA VAL A 167 6.52 6.32 -24.25
C VAL A 167 7.09 7.67 -23.90
N VAL A 168 8.25 7.66 -23.24
CA VAL A 168 8.99 8.87 -22.90
C VAL A 168 10.31 8.85 -23.68
N VAL A 169 10.62 9.95 -24.34
CA VAL A 169 11.84 10.11 -25.15
C VAL A 169 12.50 11.46 -24.88
N HIS A 170 13.79 11.55 -25.15
CA HIS A 170 14.48 12.84 -25.18
C HIS A 170 13.91 13.71 -26.31
N LYS A 171 13.82 15.03 -26.12
CA LYS A 171 13.26 15.97 -27.12
C LYS A 171 13.96 15.93 -28.48
N GLU A 172 15.22 15.49 -28.54
CA GLU A 172 16.00 15.33 -29.76
C GLU A 172 15.81 13.96 -30.43
N HIS A 173 15.05 13.06 -29.78
CA HIS A 173 14.77 11.74 -30.32
C HIS A 173 13.89 11.82 -31.58
N PRO A 174 14.10 11.01 -32.62
CA PRO A 174 13.29 11.05 -33.86
C PRO A 174 11.79 10.90 -33.63
N LEU A 175 11.37 10.15 -32.61
CA LEU A 175 9.97 9.97 -32.25
C LEU A 175 9.32 11.18 -31.54
N ALA A 176 10.11 12.13 -31.05
CA ALA A 176 9.62 13.29 -30.31
C ALA A 176 8.65 14.20 -31.10
N ALA A 177 8.70 14.12 -32.44
CA ALA A 177 7.81 14.88 -33.32
C ALA A 177 6.44 14.23 -33.57
N LYS A 178 6.19 13.02 -33.01
CA LYS A 178 4.93 12.31 -33.20
C LYS A 178 3.93 12.62 -32.08
N ASP A 179 2.67 12.77 -32.41
CA ASP A 179 1.57 12.98 -31.47
C ASP A 179 1.16 11.71 -30.75
N SER A 180 1.37 10.55 -31.37
CA SER A 180 1.11 9.21 -30.81
C SER A 180 1.98 8.16 -31.48
N LEU A 181 2.17 7.02 -30.82
CA LEU A 181 3.00 5.91 -31.30
C LEU A 181 2.20 4.62 -31.37
N ASN A 182 2.57 3.76 -32.32
CA ASN A 182 2.24 2.34 -32.33
C ASN A 182 3.45 1.55 -31.84
N PHE A 183 3.26 0.32 -31.39
CA PHE A 183 4.38 -0.51 -30.96
C PHE A 183 5.42 -0.76 -32.08
N SER A 184 4.99 -0.80 -33.34
CA SER A 184 5.88 -0.89 -34.50
C SER A 184 6.83 0.30 -34.64
N ASP A 185 6.49 1.46 -34.10
CA ASP A 185 7.37 2.65 -34.11
C ASP A 185 8.55 2.50 -33.14
N LEU A 186 8.44 1.57 -32.18
CA LEU A 186 9.48 1.30 -31.17
C LEU A 186 10.53 0.28 -31.68
N ALA A 187 10.26 -0.38 -32.80
CA ALA A 187 11.17 -1.36 -33.37
C ALA A 187 12.53 -0.71 -33.72
N GLY A 188 13.60 -1.37 -33.29
CA GLY A 188 14.98 -0.90 -33.51
C GLY A 188 15.54 0.06 -32.46
N TYR A 189 14.72 0.51 -31.48
CA TYR A 189 15.18 1.31 -30.36
C TYR A 189 15.38 0.46 -29.10
N ASN A 190 16.29 0.90 -28.22
CA ASN A 190 16.41 0.32 -26.89
C ASN A 190 15.21 0.74 -26.05
N ILE A 191 14.53 -0.23 -25.44
CA ILE A 191 13.35 0.01 -24.58
C ILE A 191 13.77 -0.12 -23.12
N LEU A 192 13.75 0.99 -22.41
CA LEU A 192 13.97 1.06 -20.97
C LEU A 192 12.63 0.96 -20.25
N SER A 193 12.53 0.06 -19.27
CA SER A 193 11.28 -0.12 -18.51
C SER A 193 11.55 -0.64 -17.09
N TYR A 194 10.49 -0.87 -16.35
CA TYR A 194 10.56 -1.32 -14.95
C TYR A 194 11.19 -2.71 -14.83
N SER A 195 11.90 -2.93 -13.72
CA SER A 195 12.52 -4.22 -13.41
C SER A 195 11.51 -5.37 -13.41
N LEU A 196 11.89 -6.50 -14.00
CA LEU A 196 11.10 -7.74 -13.98
C LEU A 196 10.89 -8.33 -12.58
N SER A 197 11.65 -7.85 -11.59
CA SER A 197 11.40 -8.16 -10.18
C SER A 197 10.11 -7.51 -9.64
N GLN A 198 9.55 -6.53 -10.36
CA GLN A 198 8.33 -5.82 -10.02
C GLN A 198 7.18 -6.29 -10.91
N GLN A 199 5.97 -6.30 -10.36
CA GLN A 199 4.76 -6.66 -11.10
C GLN A 199 4.56 -5.79 -12.36
N ILE A 200 4.77 -4.48 -12.25
CA ILE A 200 4.63 -3.55 -13.38
C ILE A 200 5.61 -3.87 -14.51
N GLY A 201 6.84 -4.24 -14.19
CA GLY A 201 7.82 -4.66 -15.19
C GLY A 201 7.39 -5.93 -15.93
N GLN A 202 6.86 -6.90 -15.21
CA GLN A 202 6.29 -8.12 -15.81
C GLN A 202 5.10 -7.80 -16.73
N GLN A 203 4.20 -6.91 -16.31
CA GLN A 203 3.07 -6.49 -17.13
C GLN A 203 3.52 -5.83 -18.45
N PHE A 204 4.49 -4.93 -18.41
CA PHE A 204 5.02 -4.29 -19.61
C PHE A 204 5.82 -5.24 -20.50
N TYR A 205 6.54 -6.17 -19.89
CA TYR A 205 7.23 -7.21 -20.67
C TYR A 205 6.22 -8.09 -21.42
N HIS A 206 5.17 -8.56 -20.77
CA HIS A 206 4.09 -9.32 -21.41
C HIS A 206 3.37 -8.49 -22.47
N LEU A 207 3.11 -7.22 -22.21
CA LEU A 207 2.50 -6.31 -23.18
C LEU A 207 3.32 -6.25 -24.49
N LEU A 208 4.64 -6.17 -24.41
CA LEU A 208 5.50 -6.19 -25.60
C LEU A 208 5.49 -7.55 -26.32
N GLN A 209 5.45 -8.65 -25.56
CA GLN A 209 5.39 -9.99 -26.12
C GLN A 209 4.08 -10.31 -26.88
N GLU A 210 2.99 -9.63 -26.51
CA GLU A 210 1.68 -9.78 -27.14
C GLU A 210 1.54 -8.94 -28.41
N GLN A 211 2.51 -8.05 -28.70
CA GLN A 211 2.48 -7.27 -29.94
C GLN A 211 3.00 -8.09 -31.12
N ASP A 212 2.45 -7.85 -32.31
CA ASP A 212 2.94 -8.42 -33.57
C ASP A 212 4.18 -7.63 -34.09
N VAL A 213 5.15 -7.44 -33.18
CA VAL A 213 6.40 -6.71 -33.39
C VAL A 213 7.53 -7.50 -32.73
N ASP A 214 8.60 -7.74 -33.47
CA ASP A 214 9.79 -8.40 -32.91
C ASP A 214 10.61 -7.39 -32.10
N PHE A 215 10.77 -7.68 -30.80
CA PHE A 215 11.62 -6.94 -29.88
C PHE A 215 12.76 -7.85 -29.41
N PRO A 216 13.95 -7.77 -30.02
CA PRO A 216 15.10 -8.58 -29.64
C PRO A 216 15.47 -8.37 -28.16
N PRO A 217 15.82 -9.44 -27.41
CA PRO A 217 16.13 -9.34 -25.98
C PRO A 217 17.21 -8.31 -25.64
N GLU A 218 18.16 -8.09 -26.53
CA GLU A 218 19.25 -7.09 -26.36
C GLU A 218 18.77 -5.64 -26.39
N GLN A 219 17.55 -5.39 -26.89
CA GLN A 219 16.92 -4.06 -26.87
C GLN A 219 16.05 -3.84 -25.64
N LEU A 220 15.79 -4.86 -24.81
CA LEU A 220 14.88 -4.79 -23.67
C LEU A 220 15.64 -4.63 -22.36
N HIS A 221 15.64 -3.41 -21.82
CA HIS A 221 16.32 -3.06 -20.57
C HIS A 221 15.31 -2.88 -19.44
N PHE A 222 14.93 -4.00 -18.82
CA PHE A 222 13.93 -4.07 -17.73
C PHE A 222 14.63 -4.08 -16.36
N GLU A 223 15.19 -2.94 -15.94
CA GLU A 223 16.10 -2.83 -14.79
C GLU A 223 15.70 -1.72 -13.81
N TYR A 224 14.77 -0.83 -14.17
CA TYR A 224 14.50 0.39 -13.43
C TYR A 224 13.42 0.19 -12.39
N HIS A 225 13.63 0.71 -11.18
CA HIS A 225 12.73 0.49 -10.06
C HIS A 225 11.64 1.56 -9.89
N ASN A 226 11.79 2.69 -10.56
CA ASN A 226 10.79 3.77 -10.55
C ASN A 226 10.98 4.68 -11.76
N GLU A 227 9.98 5.51 -12.00
CA GLU A 227 9.88 6.44 -13.11
C GLU A 227 10.96 7.52 -13.06
N LEU A 228 11.28 8.00 -11.86
CA LEU A 228 12.28 9.04 -11.67
C LEU A 228 13.67 8.58 -12.14
N TYR A 229 14.04 7.36 -11.77
CA TYR A 229 15.32 6.79 -12.20
C TYR A 229 15.33 6.52 -13.70
N LEU A 230 14.25 5.97 -14.26
CA LEU A 230 14.11 5.73 -15.69
C LEU A 230 14.23 7.05 -16.49
N CYS A 231 13.49 8.09 -16.11
CA CYS A 231 13.57 9.41 -16.74
C CYS A 231 14.98 10.04 -16.59
N GLY A 232 15.58 9.89 -15.40
CA GLY A 232 16.96 10.36 -15.18
C GLY A 232 17.98 9.70 -16.11
N MET A 233 17.79 8.42 -16.46
CA MET A 233 18.63 7.73 -17.43
C MET A 233 18.41 8.25 -18.86
N LEU A 234 17.16 8.46 -19.28
CA LEU A 234 16.83 9.03 -20.59
C LEU A 234 17.41 10.43 -20.82
N MET A 235 17.70 11.17 -19.75
CA MET A 235 18.37 12.46 -19.81
C MET A 235 19.87 12.37 -20.10
N GLN A 236 20.47 11.18 -20.01
CA GLN A 236 21.90 11.01 -20.28
C GLN A 236 22.17 10.86 -21.78
N ASN A 237 23.21 11.50 -22.26
CA ASN A 237 23.57 11.51 -23.68
C ASN A 237 23.75 10.12 -24.32
N CYS A 238 24.09 9.11 -23.52
CA CYS A 238 24.24 7.73 -24.02
C CYS A 238 22.90 7.00 -24.24
N PHE A 239 21.76 7.60 -23.83
CA PHE A 239 20.43 7.02 -23.96
C PHE A 239 19.50 7.88 -24.86
N THR A 240 20.03 8.87 -25.60
CA THR A 240 19.23 9.71 -26.51
C THR A 240 18.50 8.94 -27.60
N ASP A 241 19.04 7.76 -27.98
CA ASP A 241 18.43 6.83 -28.94
C ASP A 241 17.53 5.76 -28.27
N SER A 242 17.25 5.91 -26.99
CA SER A 242 16.42 4.97 -26.24
C SER A 242 15.04 5.54 -25.96
N VAL A 243 14.07 4.64 -25.78
CA VAL A 243 12.70 4.98 -25.42
C VAL A 243 12.37 4.43 -24.04
N GLY A 244 11.72 5.21 -23.19
CA GLY A 244 11.18 4.75 -21.91
C GLY A 244 9.74 4.30 -22.08
N LEU A 245 9.44 3.02 -21.82
CA LEU A 245 8.07 2.52 -21.76
C LEU A 245 7.61 2.48 -20.31
N MET A 246 6.64 3.31 -19.95
CA MET A 246 6.26 3.50 -18.56
C MET A 246 4.80 3.89 -18.35
N ALA A 247 4.33 3.80 -17.09
CA ALA A 247 3.05 4.34 -16.71
C ALA A 247 3.07 5.88 -16.77
N ASN A 248 2.00 6.47 -17.27
CA ASN A 248 1.84 7.92 -17.24
C ASN A 248 1.62 8.36 -15.79
N VAL A 249 2.53 9.17 -15.27
CA VAL A 249 2.45 9.76 -13.94
C VAL A 249 2.41 11.29 -14.13
N PRO A 250 1.21 11.88 -14.23
CA PRO A 250 1.06 13.32 -14.33
C PRO A 250 1.76 14.00 -13.15
N HIS A 251 2.39 15.13 -13.42
CA HIS A 251 3.11 15.93 -12.41
C HIS A 251 4.34 15.26 -11.76
N MET A 252 4.79 14.16 -12.31
CA MET A 252 6.09 13.64 -11.95
C MET A 252 7.15 14.58 -12.49
N ILE A 253 8.06 15.00 -11.63
CA ILE A 253 9.19 15.92 -11.83
C ILE A 253 9.37 16.31 -13.30
N GLU A 254 9.21 17.59 -13.58
CA GLU A 254 9.42 18.12 -14.92
C GLU A 254 10.86 17.89 -15.36
N PHE A 255 11.03 16.93 -16.25
CA PHE A 255 12.26 16.78 -17.02
C PHE A 255 12.09 17.61 -18.31
N PRO A 256 12.65 18.81 -18.40
CA PRO A 256 12.33 19.78 -19.46
C PRO A 256 12.73 19.29 -20.85
N ASP A 257 13.61 18.30 -20.93
CA ASP A 257 14.11 17.75 -22.18
C ASP A 257 13.48 16.39 -22.54
N LEU A 258 12.50 15.91 -21.75
CA LEU A 258 11.74 14.68 -22.05
C LEU A 258 10.35 15.02 -22.57
N ILE A 259 9.91 14.22 -23.54
CA ILE A 259 8.58 14.30 -24.16
C ILE A 259 7.85 13.00 -23.90
N THR A 260 6.62 13.12 -23.41
CA THR A 260 5.72 11.99 -23.19
C THR A 260 4.79 11.84 -24.38
N ILE A 261 4.73 10.66 -24.96
CA ILE A 261 3.95 10.36 -26.15
C ILE A 261 3.00 9.19 -25.85
N PRO A 262 1.70 9.32 -26.07
CA PRO A 262 0.73 8.25 -25.87
C PRO A 262 0.93 7.09 -26.86
N VAL A 263 0.63 5.87 -26.40
CA VAL A 263 0.68 4.65 -27.21
C VAL A 263 -0.74 4.30 -27.67
N ASN A 264 -0.91 4.11 -28.97
CA ASN A 264 -2.20 3.75 -29.56
C ASN A 264 -2.61 2.31 -29.22
N GLY A 265 -3.92 2.08 -29.18
CA GLY A 265 -4.47 0.73 -29.02
C GLY A 265 -4.52 0.20 -27.59
N LEU A 266 -4.06 0.98 -26.61
CA LEU A 266 -4.14 0.60 -25.20
C LEU A 266 -5.29 1.32 -24.48
N PRO A 267 -5.91 0.65 -23.50
CA PRO A 267 -6.94 1.28 -22.68
C PRO A 267 -6.33 2.33 -21.74
N LYS A 268 -7.10 3.38 -21.44
CA LYS A 268 -6.66 4.45 -20.53
C LYS A 268 -6.51 3.99 -19.09
N ASP A 269 -7.18 2.93 -18.72
CA ASP A 269 -7.14 2.26 -17.43
C ASP A 269 -6.24 1.00 -17.43
N PHE A 270 -5.23 0.98 -18.32
CA PHE A 270 -4.30 -0.15 -18.44
C PHE A 270 -3.74 -0.59 -17.08
N ARG A 271 -3.46 0.38 -16.21
CA ARG A 271 -3.05 0.13 -14.84
C ARG A 271 -3.96 0.91 -13.89
N THR A 272 -4.62 0.18 -13.01
CA THR A 272 -5.44 0.79 -11.97
C THR A 272 -4.72 0.74 -10.63
N VAL A 273 -4.64 1.89 -9.97
CA VAL A 273 -4.20 2.00 -8.58
C VAL A 273 -5.43 2.02 -7.68
N TYR A 274 -5.36 1.31 -6.58
CA TYR A 274 -6.45 1.16 -5.62
C TYR A 274 -6.03 1.69 -4.26
N MET A 275 -6.99 2.22 -3.52
CA MET A 275 -6.94 2.20 -2.08
C MET A 275 -7.35 0.80 -1.63
N VAL A 276 -6.45 0.11 -0.91
CA VAL A 276 -6.66 -1.25 -0.39
C VAL A 276 -6.64 -1.22 1.13
N TYR A 277 -7.54 -1.93 1.76
CA TYR A 277 -7.59 -2.08 3.21
C TYR A 277 -8.20 -3.44 3.61
N ASN A 278 -7.87 -3.90 4.80
CA ASN A 278 -8.41 -5.14 5.33
C ASN A 278 -9.79 -4.87 5.95
N HIS A 279 -10.86 -5.43 5.37
CA HIS A 279 -12.24 -5.22 5.85
C HIS A 279 -12.60 -6.08 7.07
N ARG A 280 -11.80 -7.08 7.42
CA ARG A 280 -11.96 -7.87 8.66
C ARG A 280 -11.21 -7.29 9.84
N THR A 281 -10.21 -6.45 9.61
CA THR A 281 -9.53 -5.75 10.69
C THR A 281 -10.42 -4.62 11.18
N PHE A 282 -10.59 -4.52 12.49
CA PHE A 282 -11.28 -3.37 13.07
C PHE A 282 -10.37 -2.14 13.02
N ASN A 283 -10.64 -1.31 12.05
CA ASN A 283 -9.95 -0.05 11.89
C ASN A 283 -10.39 0.94 12.99
N THR A 284 -9.47 1.80 13.42
CA THR A 284 -9.82 2.91 14.31
C THR A 284 -10.84 3.84 13.62
N HIS A 285 -11.56 4.65 14.40
CA HIS A 285 -12.50 5.60 13.82
C HIS A 285 -11.82 6.58 12.85
N ALA A 286 -10.59 7.02 13.14
CA ALA A 286 -9.81 7.87 12.25
C ALA A 286 -9.54 7.21 10.89
N VAL A 287 -9.20 5.92 10.89
CA VAL A 287 -8.98 5.12 9.66
C VAL A 287 -10.27 4.97 8.87
N ASN A 288 -11.39 4.64 9.53
CA ASN A 288 -12.69 4.53 8.88
C ASN A 288 -13.12 5.86 8.23
N LEU A 289 -12.98 6.98 8.95
CA LEU A 289 -13.26 8.31 8.39
C LEU A 289 -12.42 8.62 7.14
N PHE A 290 -11.16 8.19 7.13
CA PHE A 290 -10.29 8.39 5.98
C PHE A 290 -10.69 7.50 4.80
N ILE A 291 -11.02 6.24 5.04
CA ILE A 291 -11.52 5.31 4.02
C ILE A 291 -12.83 5.85 3.41
N ASP A 292 -13.78 6.27 4.25
CA ASP A 292 -15.06 6.83 3.80
C ASP A 292 -14.85 8.13 3.01
N PHE A 293 -13.95 9.00 3.49
CA PHE A 293 -13.60 10.22 2.79
C PHE A 293 -13.08 9.96 1.37
N ILE A 294 -12.23 8.94 1.18
CA ILE A 294 -11.72 8.57 -0.14
C ILE A 294 -12.83 7.97 -1.00
N LYS A 295 -13.67 7.10 -0.45
CA LYS A 295 -14.82 6.51 -1.16
C LYS A 295 -15.77 7.58 -1.69
N GLU A 296 -16.06 8.59 -0.87
CA GLU A 296 -17.00 9.66 -1.22
C GLU A 296 -16.43 10.68 -2.21
N ASN A 297 -15.13 10.98 -2.16
CA ASN A 297 -14.56 12.12 -2.87
C ASN A 297 -13.57 11.75 -3.98
N HIS A 298 -12.99 10.55 -3.95
CA HIS A 298 -11.88 10.17 -4.81
C HIS A 298 -12.03 8.80 -5.49
N SER A 299 -13.13 8.08 -5.26
CA SER A 299 -13.38 6.81 -5.91
C SER A 299 -13.71 6.99 -7.40
N LEU A 300 -13.09 6.19 -8.26
CA LEU A 300 -13.35 6.13 -9.71
C LEU A 300 -14.35 5.03 -10.08
N GLY A 301 -14.78 4.21 -9.13
CA GLY A 301 -15.70 3.10 -9.37
C GLY A 301 -16.08 2.38 -8.08
N PRO A 302 -16.86 1.30 -8.18
CA PRO A 302 -17.31 0.54 -7.02
C PRO A 302 -16.15 -0.13 -6.28
N GLU A 303 -16.35 -0.31 -4.98
CA GLU A 303 -15.48 -1.15 -4.16
C GLU A 303 -15.57 -2.61 -4.61
N ILE A 304 -14.45 -3.30 -4.61
CA ILE A 304 -14.34 -4.72 -4.93
C ILE A 304 -13.69 -5.48 -3.75
N ASN A 305 -14.19 -6.67 -3.51
CA ASN A 305 -13.54 -7.60 -2.56
C ASN A 305 -12.51 -8.44 -3.32
N LEU A 306 -11.28 -8.47 -2.80
CA LEU A 306 -10.14 -9.17 -3.41
C LEU A 306 -10.07 -10.63 -3.04
#